data_7e0b9aa2965c574be199c4f3b451085e
#
_entry.id   7e0b9aa2965c574be199c4f3b451085e
#
_cell.length_a   1.000
_cell.length_b   1.000
_cell.length_c   1.000
_cell.angle_alpha   90.00
_cell.angle_beta   90.00
_cell.angle_gamma   90.00
#
_symmetry.space_group_name_H-M   'P 1'
#
loop_
_entity.id
_entity.type
_entity.pdbx_description
1 polymer ?
#
loop_
_entity_poly.entity_id
_entity_poly.type
_entity_poly.pdbx_seq_one_letter_code
_entity_poly.pdbx_strand_id
1 'polypeptide(L)'
;MTYAKSGWAVLSDPTRRTIFERLAEHPTAVGELATDLPVSRPAVSQHLKVLKDAGLVIDIRVGKQRIYQVDPEGLAALRTELDRFWNKTLAAYKSVVEQSAREI
;
A
#
# COMPACT_ATOMS: atom_id res chain seq x y z
N MET A 1 -23.28 -2.07 2.58
CA MET A 1 -22.07 -2.17 3.40
C MET A 1 -20.87 -1.98 2.51
N THR A 2 -20.11 -0.95 2.74
CA THR A 2 -18.92 -0.67 1.93
C THR A 2 -17.74 -1.35 2.58
N TYR A 3 -17.16 -2.32 1.89
CA TYR A 3 -15.92 -2.91 2.35
C TYR A 3 -14.78 -1.97 2.00
N ALA A 4 -14.06 -1.52 2.99
CA ALA A 4 -12.79 -0.87 2.75
C ALA A 4 -11.89 -1.91 2.07
N LYS A 5 -11.40 -1.62 0.87
CA LYS A 5 -10.44 -2.49 0.21
C LYS A 5 -9.22 -2.62 1.10
N SER A 6 -8.68 -3.83 1.23
CA SER A 6 -7.44 -4.00 1.97
C SER A 6 -6.34 -3.19 1.28
N GLY A 7 -5.40 -2.66 2.06
CA GLY A 7 -4.28 -1.90 1.52
C GLY A 7 -3.50 -2.71 0.48
N TRP A 8 -3.36 -4.02 0.68
CA TRP A 8 -2.69 -4.89 -0.27
C TRP A 8 -3.42 -4.98 -1.60
N ALA A 9 -4.75 -5.04 -1.57
CA ALA A 9 -5.55 -5.06 -2.80
C ALA A 9 -5.38 -3.77 -3.59
N VAL A 10 -5.31 -2.63 -2.92
CA VAL A 10 -5.07 -1.33 -3.55
C VAL A 10 -3.69 -1.29 -4.19
N LEU A 11 -2.69 -1.88 -3.55
CA LEU A 11 -1.31 -1.91 -4.05
C LEU A 11 -1.07 -2.98 -5.12
N SER A 12 -2.09 -3.74 -5.51
CA SER A 12 -1.97 -4.70 -6.60
C SER A 12 -1.88 -4.02 -7.97
N ASP A 13 -2.35 -2.80 -8.11
CA ASP A 13 -2.19 -2.02 -9.33
C ASP A 13 -0.74 -1.52 -9.43
N PRO A 14 -0.02 -1.84 -10.53
CA PRO A 14 1.40 -1.49 -10.64
C PRO A 14 1.68 0.02 -10.56
N THR A 15 0.82 0.84 -11.15
CA THR A 15 0.99 2.29 -11.14
C THR A 15 0.78 2.85 -9.73
N ARG A 16 -0.26 2.40 -9.03
CA ARG A 16 -0.50 2.83 -7.65
C ARG A 16 0.65 2.42 -6.74
N ARG A 17 1.15 1.22 -6.92
CA ARG A 17 2.30 0.74 -6.14
C ARG A 17 3.53 1.61 -6.39
N THR A 18 3.80 1.96 -7.64
CA THR A 18 4.92 2.84 -7.97
C THR A 18 4.77 4.21 -7.31
N ILE A 19 3.56 4.77 -7.35
CA ILE A 19 3.28 6.05 -6.67
C ILE A 19 3.51 5.92 -5.17
N PHE A 20 3.00 4.86 -4.57
CA PHE A 20 3.17 4.62 -3.14
C PHE A 20 4.65 4.50 -2.75
N GLU A 21 5.43 3.76 -3.53
CA GLU A 21 6.88 3.60 -3.31
C GLU A 21 7.61 4.94 -3.42
N ARG A 22 7.22 5.79 -4.38
CA ARG A 22 7.78 7.13 -4.52
C ARG A 22 7.50 7.98 -3.28
N LEU A 23 6.27 7.94 -2.79
CA LEU A 23 5.88 8.70 -1.60
C LEU A 23 6.58 8.15 -0.35
N ALA A 24 6.89 6.86 -0.33
CA ALA A 24 7.65 6.27 0.78
C ALA A 24 9.08 6.79 0.85
N GLU A 25 9.65 7.20 -0.29
CA GLU A 25 10.97 7.80 -0.33
C GLU A 25 10.96 9.23 0.22
N HIS A 26 9.99 10.03 -0.21
CA HIS A 26 9.78 11.39 0.32
C HIS A 26 8.41 11.93 -0.10
N PRO A 27 7.83 12.83 0.70
CA PRO A 27 6.59 13.51 0.31
C PRO A 27 6.74 14.23 -1.02
N THR A 28 5.71 14.18 -1.87
CA THR A 28 5.79 14.68 -3.24
C THR A 28 4.46 15.30 -3.68
N ALA A 29 4.54 16.36 -4.45
CA ALA A 29 3.38 17.02 -5.04
C ALA A 29 2.87 16.26 -6.26
N VAL A 30 1.57 16.37 -6.54
CA VAL A 30 0.92 15.71 -7.69
C VAL A 30 1.65 16.04 -9.00
N GLY A 31 2.01 17.31 -9.20
CA GLY A 31 2.68 17.74 -10.41
C GLY A 31 4.02 17.07 -10.63
N GLU A 32 4.79 16.86 -9.57
CA GLU A 32 6.08 16.16 -9.66
C GLU A 32 5.88 14.69 -10.00
N LEU A 33 4.91 14.02 -9.37
CA LEU A 33 4.59 12.64 -9.68
C LEU A 33 4.21 12.47 -11.14
N ALA A 34 3.39 13.37 -11.66
CA ALA A 34 2.95 13.32 -13.06
C ALA A 34 4.10 13.57 -14.04
N THR A 35 5.09 14.36 -13.65
CA THR A 35 6.27 14.60 -14.48
C THR A 35 7.16 13.35 -14.57
N ASP A 36 7.29 12.65 -13.46
CA ASP A 36 8.20 11.51 -13.38
C ASP A 36 7.62 10.19 -13.88
N LEU A 37 6.31 10.10 -14.00
CA LEU A 37 5.63 8.86 -14.35
C LEU A 37 5.01 8.93 -15.75
N PRO A 38 4.96 7.80 -16.48
CA PRO A 38 4.37 7.77 -17.82
C PRO A 38 2.84 7.72 -17.78
N VAL A 39 2.24 8.57 -16.97
CA VAL A 39 0.78 8.66 -16.82
C VAL A 39 0.38 10.13 -16.72
N SER A 40 -0.85 10.43 -17.09
CA SER A 40 -1.36 11.79 -17.05
C SER A 40 -1.57 12.27 -15.60
N ARG A 41 -1.56 13.58 -15.41
CA ARG A 41 -1.83 14.18 -14.11
C ARG A 41 -3.22 13.79 -13.57
N PRO A 42 -4.31 13.77 -14.35
CA PRO A 42 -5.59 13.25 -13.87
C PRO A 42 -5.52 11.80 -13.42
N ALA A 43 -4.75 10.95 -14.10
CA ALA A 43 -4.58 9.56 -13.69
C ALA A 43 -3.84 9.46 -12.37
N VAL A 44 -2.79 10.25 -12.16
CA VAL A 44 -2.06 10.32 -10.89
C VAL A 44 -3.01 10.74 -9.77
N SER A 45 -3.84 11.76 -10.00
CA SER A 45 -4.81 12.23 -9.01
C SER A 45 -5.82 11.15 -8.64
N GLN A 46 -6.28 10.37 -9.62
CA GLN A 46 -7.18 9.24 -9.40
C GLN A 46 -6.54 8.17 -8.53
N HIS A 47 -5.30 7.81 -8.82
CA HIS A 47 -4.56 6.81 -8.04
C HIS A 47 -4.32 7.29 -6.61
N LEU A 48 -3.98 8.56 -6.43
CA LEU A 48 -3.79 9.15 -5.11
C LEU A 48 -5.08 9.14 -4.30
N LYS A 49 -6.22 9.39 -4.96
CA LYS A 49 -7.51 9.32 -4.28
C LYS A 49 -7.80 7.91 -3.76
N VAL A 50 -7.53 6.89 -4.56
CA VAL A 50 -7.71 5.50 -4.16
C VAL A 50 -6.81 5.16 -2.97
N LEU A 51 -5.55 5.58 -3.02
CA LEU A 51 -4.59 5.38 -1.93
C LEU A 51 -5.05 6.09 -0.64
N LYS A 52 -5.54 7.31 -0.77
CA LYS A 52 -6.03 8.10 0.36
C LYS A 52 -7.27 7.46 0.98
N ASP A 53 -8.23 7.05 0.15
CA ASP A 53 -9.46 6.42 0.62
C ASP A 53 -9.18 5.09 1.33
N ALA A 54 -8.09 4.42 0.97
CA ALA A 54 -7.64 3.20 1.62
C ALA A 54 -6.82 3.44 2.89
N GLY A 55 -6.57 4.71 3.25
CA GLY A 55 -5.81 5.07 4.45
C GLY A 55 -4.31 4.89 4.32
N LEU A 56 -3.79 4.76 3.10
CA LEU A 56 -2.36 4.53 2.86
C LEU A 56 -1.55 5.81 2.72
N VAL A 57 -2.19 6.90 2.31
CA VAL A 57 -1.54 8.19 2.14
C VAL A 57 -2.40 9.29 2.73
N ILE A 58 -1.74 10.38 3.10
CA ILE A 58 -2.37 11.62 3.55
C ILE A 58 -1.84 12.76 2.69
N ASP A 59 -2.57 13.85 2.66
CA ASP A 59 -2.15 15.04 1.93
C ASP A 59 -2.15 16.26 2.83
N ILE A 60 -1.20 17.15 2.58
CA ILE A 60 -1.03 18.40 3.30
C ILE A 60 -0.95 19.51 2.27
N ARG A 61 -1.69 20.59 2.51
CA ARG A 61 -1.62 21.75 1.64
C ARG A 61 -0.48 22.66 2.08
N VAL A 62 0.44 22.91 1.16
CA VAL A 62 1.57 23.83 1.38
C VAL A 62 1.51 24.89 0.28
N GLY A 63 1.07 26.09 0.61
CA GLY A 63 0.85 27.15 -0.37
C GLY A 63 -0.24 26.74 -1.36
N LYS A 64 0.09 26.74 -2.64
CA LYS A 64 -0.81 26.33 -3.72
C LYS A 64 -0.69 24.86 -4.08
N GLN A 65 0.24 24.15 -3.43
CA GLN A 65 0.51 22.75 -3.73
C GLN A 65 -0.13 21.84 -2.70
N ARG A 66 -0.51 20.66 -3.16
CA ARG A 66 -0.96 19.58 -2.30
C ARG A 66 0.13 18.52 -2.30
N ILE A 67 0.72 18.31 -1.14
CA ILE A 67 1.82 17.37 -0.94
C ILE A 67 1.24 16.08 -0.36
N TYR A 68 1.53 14.96 -1.01
CA TYR A 68 1.11 13.64 -0.55
C TYR A 68 2.27 12.92 0.12
N GLN A 69 1.95 12.14 1.14
CA GLN A 69 2.94 11.35 1.86
C GLN A 69 2.31 10.07 2.38
N VAL A 70 3.13 9.06 2.65
CA VAL A 70 2.65 7.81 3.23
C VAL A 70 2.12 8.07 4.63
N ASP A 71 0.95 7.49 4.94
CA ASP A 71 0.38 7.53 6.27
C ASP A 71 1.02 6.42 7.10
N PRO A 72 1.76 6.77 8.18
CA PRO A 72 2.40 5.75 9.03
C PRO A 72 1.40 4.74 9.62
N GLU A 73 0.19 5.18 9.95
CA GLU A 73 -0.84 4.27 10.48
C GLU A 73 -1.29 3.26 9.41
N GLY A 74 -1.45 3.73 8.17
CA GLY A 74 -1.78 2.86 7.05
C GLY A 74 -0.68 1.84 6.77
N LEU A 75 0.56 2.29 6.83
CA LEU A 75 1.71 1.40 6.66
C LEU A 75 1.78 0.35 7.79
N ALA A 76 1.52 0.76 9.02
CA ALA A 76 1.47 -0.16 10.16
C ALA A 76 0.35 -1.20 10.01
N ALA A 77 -0.81 -0.81 9.47
CA ALA A 77 -1.90 -1.73 9.19
C ALA A 77 -1.53 -2.78 8.14
N LEU A 78 -0.80 -2.39 7.09
CA LEU A 78 -0.27 -3.32 6.09
C LEU A 78 0.66 -4.34 6.74
N ARG A 79 1.53 -3.89 7.61
CA ARG A 79 2.46 -4.77 8.33
C ARG A 79 1.71 -5.76 9.19
N THR A 80 0.68 -5.31 9.90
CA THR A 80 -0.15 -6.18 10.74
C THR A 80 -0.84 -7.26 9.91
N GLU A 81 -1.40 -6.90 8.76
CA GLU A 81 -2.00 -7.88 7.84
C GLU A 81 -0.99 -8.90 7.37
N LEU A 82 0.20 -8.45 7.00
CA LEU A 82 1.27 -9.33 6.55
C LEU A 82 1.72 -10.27 7.67
N ASP A 83 1.86 -9.76 8.90
CA ASP A 83 2.25 -10.58 10.05
C ASP A 83 1.22 -11.67 10.34
N ARG A 84 -0.06 -11.36 10.24
CA ARG A 84 -1.12 -12.37 10.41
C ARG A 84 -1.03 -13.47 9.36
N PHE A 85 -0.84 -13.05 8.12
CA PHE A 85 -0.71 -13.98 7.00
C PHE A 85 0.53 -14.85 7.16
N TRP A 86 1.64 -14.24 7.54
CA TRP A 86 2.91 -14.92 7.79
C TRP A 86 2.76 -15.97 8.89
N ASN A 87 2.21 -15.57 10.04
CA ASN A 87 2.03 -16.46 11.18
C ASN A 87 1.12 -17.64 10.85
N LYS A 88 0.02 -17.38 10.16
CA LYS A 88 -0.93 -18.41 9.75
C LYS A 88 -0.28 -19.41 8.78
N THR A 89 0.43 -18.89 7.80
CA THR A 89 1.10 -19.69 6.77
C THR A 89 2.22 -20.53 7.39
N LEU A 90 2.99 -19.93 8.28
CA LEU A 90 4.08 -20.63 8.96
C LEU A 90 3.54 -21.74 9.86
N ALA A 91 2.44 -21.51 10.58
CA ALA A 91 1.79 -22.53 11.40
C ALA A 91 1.31 -23.71 10.55
N ALA A 92 0.71 -23.43 9.39
CA ALA A 92 0.27 -24.47 8.46
C ALA A 92 1.45 -25.28 7.92
N TYR A 93 2.53 -24.61 7.56
CA TYR A 93 3.77 -25.25 7.09
C TYR A 93 4.35 -26.16 8.17
N LYS A 94 4.43 -25.66 9.41
CA LYS A 94 4.94 -26.43 10.56
C LYS A 94 4.11 -27.68 10.78
N SER A 95 2.78 -27.59 10.70
CA SER A 95 1.88 -28.72 10.86
C SER A 95 2.14 -29.81 9.82
N VAL A 96 2.35 -29.40 8.55
CA VAL A 96 2.64 -30.36 7.47
C VAL A 96 3.98 -31.06 7.70
N VAL A 97 5.00 -30.33 8.12
CA VAL A 97 6.32 -30.90 8.39
C VAL A 97 6.26 -31.90 9.55
N GLU A 98 5.57 -31.56 10.63
CA GLU A 98 5.42 -32.45 11.79
C GLU A 98 4.65 -33.73 11.43
N GLN A 99 3.61 -33.62 10.61
CA GLN A 99 2.85 -34.77 10.16
C GLN A 99 3.69 -35.67 9.26
N SER A 100 4.47 -35.12 8.36
CA SER A 100 5.38 -35.88 7.51
C SER A 100 6.43 -36.65 8.35
N ALA A 101 6.95 -36.02 9.40
CA ALA A 101 7.89 -36.67 10.31
C ALA A 101 7.27 -37.85 11.05
N ARG A 102 5.97 -37.81 11.38
CA ARG A 102 5.27 -38.87 12.04
C ARG A 102 5.02 -40.08 11.15
N GLU A 103 4.96 -39.88 9.85
CA GLU A 103 4.69 -40.94 8.88
C GLU A 103 5.94 -41.75 8.50
N ILE A 104 7.09 -41.33 8.96
CA ILE A 104 8.36 -42.05 8.76
C ILE A 104 8.57 -43.13 9.89
#